data_460836a6774f99e0addead46355cb3cb
#
_entry.id   460836a6774f99e0addead46355cb3cb
#
_cell.length_a   1.000
_cell.length_b   1.000
_cell.length_c   1.000
_cell.angle_alpha   90.00
_cell.angle_beta   90.00
_cell.angle_gamma   90.00
#
_symmetry.space_group_name_H-M   'P 1'
#
loop_
_entity.id
_entity.type
_entity.pdbx_description
1 polymer ?
#
loop_
_entity_poly.entity_id
_entity_poly.type
_entity_poly.pdbx_seq_one_letter_code
_entity_poly.pdbx_strand_id
1 'polypeptide(L)'
;VAEHVGVIERLWRYPIKSTGGERLRSVAVDERGLVGDRLYAVRDGEGKFGSGKNTRRFRRMDGLLQLSSRYPRGTAEQGLPELLDPHGNVVADPTAYLRGHLGREDVELAREGEVSHFDQLPLSVLTTATLDWLRREVPGVPVDERRFRPNILVRTPPGTPPFVEDEWIGCEAMVGDTLRIEFLRSSERCVMTNQAQQDLPHSPLILRTIARAHDNRLDALARIVTPGTIRVGDRLVRDRER
;
A
#
# COMPACT_ATOMS: atom_id res chain seq x y z
N VAL A 1 -7.04 -23.39 -16.35
CA VAL A 1 -5.59 -23.66 -16.60
C VAL A 1 -4.77 -22.62 -15.87
N ALA A 2 -3.82 -23.02 -15.02
CA ALA A 2 -2.94 -22.13 -14.27
C ALA A 2 -2.01 -21.35 -15.21
N GLU A 3 -1.89 -20.06 -15.01
CA GLU A 3 -1.05 -19.16 -15.81
C GLU A 3 -0.05 -18.43 -14.91
N HIS A 4 1.25 -18.54 -15.20
CA HIS A 4 2.28 -17.77 -14.54
C HIS A 4 2.28 -16.33 -15.07
N VAL A 5 1.94 -15.36 -14.20
CA VAL A 5 1.80 -13.95 -14.58
C VAL A 5 2.99 -13.09 -14.17
N GLY A 6 3.84 -13.59 -13.27
CA GLY A 6 5.04 -12.88 -12.87
C GLY A 6 5.64 -13.39 -11.56
N VAL A 7 6.61 -12.66 -11.05
CA VAL A 7 7.27 -12.94 -9.76
C VAL A 7 7.25 -11.72 -8.85
N ILE A 8 7.21 -11.94 -7.55
CA ILE A 8 7.28 -10.84 -6.57
C ILE A 8 8.64 -10.16 -6.68
N GLU A 9 8.63 -8.90 -7.10
CA GLU A 9 9.80 -8.03 -7.18
C GLU A 9 10.07 -7.34 -5.85
N ARG A 10 8.99 -6.86 -5.18
CA ARG A 10 9.06 -6.15 -3.92
C ARG A 10 7.84 -6.43 -3.07
N LEU A 11 8.06 -6.44 -1.74
CA LEU A 11 7.02 -6.49 -0.73
C LEU A 11 7.10 -5.24 0.13
N TRP A 12 5.92 -4.62 0.35
CA TRP A 12 5.77 -3.44 1.19
C TRP A 12 4.74 -3.68 2.29
N ARG A 13 5.09 -3.26 3.49
CA ARG A 13 4.18 -3.17 4.62
C ARG A 13 4.13 -1.72 5.12
N TYR A 14 2.95 -1.27 5.50
CA TYR A 14 2.69 0.07 6.00
C TYR A 14 2.09 -0.02 7.41
N PRO A 15 2.90 -0.19 8.47
CA PRO A 15 2.39 -0.44 9.82
C PRO A 15 1.40 0.61 10.32
N ILE A 16 1.67 1.89 10.01
CA ILE A 16 0.79 3.02 10.33
C ILE A 16 0.16 3.56 9.03
N LYS A 17 -1.18 3.68 9.04
CA LYS A 17 -1.93 4.24 7.93
C LYS A 17 -1.43 5.64 7.56
N SER A 18 -1.32 5.93 6.27
CA SER A 18 -0.94 7.24 5.69
C SER A 18 0.50 7.71 6.01
N THR A 19 1.36 6.85 6.55
CA THR A 19 2.81 7.07 6.61
C THR A 19 3.54 6.25 5.55
N GLY A 20 4.81 6.54 5.28
CA GLY A 20 5.67 5.65 4.50
C GLY A 20 5.79 4.28 5.18
N GLY A 21 6.09 3.26 4.38
CA GLY A 21 6.19 1.87 4.82
C GLY A 21 7.62 1.35 4.82
N GLU A 22 7.73 0.05 5.03
CA GLU A 22 8.98 -0.70 5.01
C GLU A 22 9.00 -1.77 3.92
N ARG A 23 10.18 -2.02 3.37
CA ARG A 23 10.42 -3.11 2.42
C ARG A 23 10.74 -4.39 3.17
N LEU A 24 10.11 -5.48 2.73
CA LEU A 24 10.29 -6.80 3.33
C LEU A 24 10.89 -7.78 2.31
N ARG A 25 11.63 -8.78 2.82
CA ARG A 25 12.05 -9.93 2.02
C ARG A 25 11.04 -11.06 2.08
N SER A 26 10.32 -11.17 3.19
CA SER A 26 9.29 -12.17 3.44
C SER A 26 8.29 -11.60 4.44
N VAL A 27 7.04 -12.06 4.35
CA VAL A 27 5.98 -11.68 5.28
C VAL A 27 4.93 -12.78 5.38
N ALA A 28 4.41 -13.00 6.58
CA ALA A 28 3.23 -13.80 6.79
C ALA A 28 1.98 -13.00 6.39
N VAL A 29 1.02 -13.69 5.80
CA VAL A 29 -0.27 -13.15 5.38
C VAL A 29 -1.36 -13.96 6.06
N ASP A 30 -2.17 -13.31 6.87
CA ASP A 30 -3.34 -13.90 7.52
C ASP A 30 -4.64 -13.47 6.80
N GLU A 31 -5.77 -13.78 7.39
CA GLU A 31 -7.10 -13.43 6.83
C GLU A 31 -7.29 -11.91 6.69
N ARG A 32 -6.62 -11.12 7.51
CA ARG A 32 -6.66 -9.66 7.48
C ARG A 32 -5.77 -9.05 6.39
N GLY A 33 -4.78 -9.77 5.88
CA GLY A 33 -3.77 -9.28 4.92
C GLY A 33 -2.35 -9.52 5.42
N LEU A 34 -1.38 -8.69 5.00
CA LEU A 34 -0.02 -8.78 5.52
C LEU A 34 -0.02 -8.52 7.02
N VAL A 35 0.59 -9.42 7.79
CA VAL A 35 0.65 -9.29 9.26
C VAL A 35 1.29 -7.95 9.63
N GLY A 36 0.55 -7.15 10.42
CA GLY A 36 0.97 -5.82 10.87
C GLY A 36 0.70 -4.68 9.89
N ASP A 37 0.19 -4.94 8.68
CA ASP A 37 -0.09 -3.89 7.70
C ASP A 37 -1.29 -3.04 8.12
N ARG A 38 -1.12 -1.70 8.17
CA ARG A 38 -2.13 -0.72 8.60
C ARG A 38 -2.81 -1.05 9.94
N LEU A 39 -2.10 -1.78 10.81
CA LEU A 39 -2.62 -2.15 12.12
C LEU A 39 -2.79 -0.93 13.04
N TYR A 40 -2.09 0.16 12.73
CA TYR A 40 -2.19 1.43 13.44
C TYR A 40 -2.61 2.56 12.50
N ALA A 41 -3.25 3.58 13.06
CA ALA A 41 -3.61 4.81 12.37
C ALA A 41 -3.55 6.00 13.33
N VAL A 42 -3.28 7.19 12.81
CA VAL A 42 -3.51 8.43 13.56
C VAL A 42 -5.00 8.71 13.55
N ARG A 43 -5.59 8.92 14.73
CA ARG A 43 -7.01 9.19 14.91
C ARG A 43 -7.19 10.53 15.62
N ASP A 44 -8.15 11.35 15.19
CA ASP A 44 -8.50 12.60 15.85
C ASP A 44 -9.59 12.40 16.92
N GLY A 45 -9.88 13.47 17.68
CA GLY A 45 -10.91 13.46 18.74
C GLY A 45 -12.34 13.16 18.26
N GLU A 46 -12.61 13.28 16.94
CA GLU A 46 -13.88 12.87 16.34
C GLU A 46 -13.86 11.41 15.84
N GLY A 47 -12.77 10.68 16.05
CA GLY A 47 -12.59 9.30 15.61
C GLY A 47 -12.24 9.14 14.14
N LYS A 48 -11.92 10.22 13.40
CA LYS A 48 -11.53 10.16 12.00
C LYS A 48 -10.06 9.82 11.85
N PHE A 49 -9.75 9.04 10.84
CA PHE A 49 -8.37 8.63 10.55
C PHE A 49 -7.61 9.68 9.75
N GLY A 50 -6.36 9.91 10.10
CA GLY A 50 -5.45 10.80 9.39
C GLY A 50 -5.21 10.32 7.96
N SER A 51 -5.32 11.25 7.00
CA SER A 51 -5.16 11.00 5.57
C SER A 51 -4.77 12.29 4.84
N GLY A 52 -4.47 12.23 3.55
CA GLY A 52 -4.30 13.41 2.69
C GLY A 52 -5.61 13.95 2.10
N LYS A 53 -6.77 13.49 2.58
CA LYS A 53 -8.10 13.91 2.11
C LYS A 53 -9.07 14.08 3.27
N ASN A 54 -10.14 14.88 3.06
CA ASN A 54 -11.27 14.98 3.98
C ASN A 54 -12.46 14.18 3.44
N THR A 55 -13.02 13.32 4.29
CA THR A 55 -14.26 12.59 4.01
C THR A 55 -15.01 12.37 5.34
N ARG A 56 -16.15 11.67 5.30
CA ARG A 56 -16.82 11.24 6.53
C ARG A 56 -15.89 10.43 7.45
N ARG A 57 -14.98 9.63 6.88
CA ARG A 57 -14.12 8.68 7.59
C ARG A 57 -12.71 9.24 7.84
N PHE A 58 -12.26 10.18 7.02
CA PHE A 58 -10.90 10.67 7.02
C PHE A 58 -10.82 12.16 7.33
N ARG A 59 -9.78 12.54 8.06
CA ARG A 59 -9.35 13.91 8.30
C ARG A 59 -8.04 14.18 7.57
N ARG A 60 -7.99 15.25 6.78
CA ARG A 60 -6.74 15.70 6.18
C ARG A 60 -5.77 16.12 7.28
N MET A 61 -4.62 15.47 7.30
CA MET A 61 -3.51 15.73 8.20
C MET A 61 -2.24 15.82 7.36
N ASP A 62 -1.95 17.03 6.91
CA ASP A 62 -0.77 17.28 6.09
C ASP A 62 0.49 16.98 6.93
N GLY A 63 1.48 16.35 6.32
CA GLY A 63 2.70 15.92 7.00
C GLY A 63 2.79 14.43 7.30
N LEU A 64 1.68 13.67 7.37
CA LEU A 64 1.74 12.23 7.65
C LEU A 64 2.58 11.46 6.62
N LEU A 65 2.50 11.81 5.34
CA LEU A 65 3.28 11.16 4.27
C LEU A 65 4.78 11.49 4.33
N GLN A 66 5.20 12.47 5.13
CA GLN A 66 6.61 12.76 5.38
C GLN A 66 7.23 11.81 6.42
N LEU A 67 6.39 11.19 7.23
CA LEU A 67 6.78 10.21 8.23
C LEU A 67 6.85 8.82 7.60
N SER A 68 7.56 7.90 8.24
CA SER A 68 7.53 6.49 7.88
C SER A 68 7.34 5.61 9.10
N SER A 69 7.03 4.34 8.88
CA SER A 69 6.84 3.38 9.95
C SER A 69 7.38 2.01 9.58
N ARG A 70 7.85 1.29 10.60
CA ARG A 70 8.34 -0.08 10.47
C ARG A 70 8.15 -0.84 11.77
N TYR A 71 8.25 -2.14 11.73
CA TYR A 71 8.41 -2.94 12.95
C TYR A 71 9.90 -3.13 13.27
N PRO A 72 10.29 -3.05 14.55
CA PRO A 72 11.65 -3.39 14.96
C PRO A 72 12.01 -4.81 14.55
N ARG A 73 13.26 -5.05 14.17
CA ARG A 73 13.72 -6.39 13.80
C ARG A 73 13.59 -7.36 14.99
N GLY A 74 13.03 -8.54 14.72
CA GLY A 74 12.89 -9.59 15.73
C GLY A 74 11.76 -9.38 16.75
N THR A 75 10.93 -8.34 16.60
CA THR A 75 9.73 -8.16 17.41
C THR A 75 8.50 -8.80 16.76
N ALA A 76 7.52 -9.14 17.59
CA ALA A 76 6.23 -9.61 17.11
C ALA A 76 5.58 -8.51 16.26
N GLU A 77 5.24 -8.83 15.02
CA GLU A 77 4.66 -7.93 14.01
C GLU A 77 3.25 -7.41 14.37
N GLN A 78 2.81 -7.64 15.59
CA GLN A 78 1.54 -7.16 16.16
C GLN A 78 1.74 -6.18 17.32
N GLY A 79 2.99 -5.91 17.71
CA GLY A 79 3.34 -4.91 18.70
C GLY A 79 3.21 -3.47 18.17
N LEU A 80 3.67 -2.50 18.95
CA LEU A 80 3.74 -1.10 18.53
C LEU A 80 4.84 -0.93 17.47
N PRO A 81 4.52 -0.39 16.28
CA PRO A 81 5.55 -0.08 15.29
C PRO A 81 6.37 1.14 15.71
N GLU A 82 7.59 1.21 15.22
CA GLU A 82 8.38 2.44 15.27
C GLU A 82 7.80 3.45 14.27
N LEU A 83 7.57 4.67 14.75
CA LEU A 83 7.36 5.86 13.92
C LEU A 83 8.71 6.49 13.66
N LEU A 84 8.98 6.89 12.42
CA LEU A 84 10.20 7.58 12.03
C LEU A 84 9.88 8.99 11.56
N ASP A 85 10.67 9.95 12.01
CA ASP A 85 10.61 11.34 11.56
C ASP A 85 11.03 11.48 10.07
N PRO A 86 10.94 12.67 9.46
CA PRO A 86 11.36 12.88 8.08
C PRO A 86 12.86 12.63 7.84
N HIS A 87 13.69 12.59 8.88
CA HIS A 87 15.12 12.29 8.80
C HIS A 87 15.44 10.81 9.02
N GLY A 88 14.42 9.98 9.32
CA GLY A 88 14.56 8.55 9.56
C GLY A 88 14.92 8.19 11.00
N ASN A 89 14.85 9.13 11.94
CA ASN A 89 15.09 8.85 13.35
C ASN A 89 13.85 8.24 14.01
N VAL A 90 14.06 7.27 14.88
CA VAL A 90 12.97 6.66 15.65
C VAL A 90 12.43 7.66 16.68
N VAL A 91 11.12 7.84 16.69
CA VAL A 91 10.40 8.71 17.60
C VAL A 91 10.12 7.98 18.91
N ALA A 92 10.54 8.52 20.04
CA ALA A 92 10.41 7.88 21.36
C ALA A 92 8.94 7.86 21.84
N ASP A 93 8.21 8.97 21.67
CA ASP A 93 6.78 9.09 21.99
C ASP A 93 6.01 9.45 20.72
N PRO A 94 5.45 8.47 20.00
CA PRO A 94 4.72 8.72 18.76
C PRO A 94 3.54 9.68 18.90
N THR A 95 2.78 9.59 19.99
CA THR A 95 1.59 10.44 20.16
C THR A 95 1.98 11.90 20.43
N ALA A 96 2.92 12.14 21.32
CA ALA A 96 3.42 13.50 21.58
C ALA A 96 4.05 14.11 20.33
N TYR A 97 4.84 13.33 19.61
CA TYR A 97 5.45 13.78 18.35
C TYR A 97 4.40 14.13 17.29
N LEU A 98 3.40 13.27 17.08
CA LEU A 98 2.34 13.50 16.10
C LEU A 98 1.54 14.78 16.42
N ARG A 99 1.27 15.05 17.69
CA ARG A 99 0.60 16.31 18.09
C ARG A 99 1.39 17.53 17.67
N GLY A 100 2.67 17.57 17.99
CA GLY A 100 3.57 18.65 17.59
C GLY A 100 3.75 18.76 16.06
N HIS A 101 4.00 17.62 15.39
CA HIS A 101 4.25 17.57 13.95
C HIS A 101 3.03 17.99 13.11
N LEU A 102 1.83 17.61 13.55
CA LEU A 102 0.57 17.91 12.87
C LEU A 102 -0.09 19.22 13.36
N GLY A 103 0.43 19.83 14.44
CA GLY A 103 -0.18 21.01 15.06
C GLY A 103 -1.57 20.73 15.63
N ARG A 104 -1.78 19.52 16.20
CA ARG A 104 -3.10 19.05 16.68
C ARG A 104 -2.98 18.31 18.00
N GLU A 105 -3.58 18.86 19.05
CA GLU A 105 -3.58 18.24 20.39
C GLU A 105 -4.54 17.04 20.50
N ASP A 106 -5.52 16.95 19.62
CA ASP A 106 -6.60 15.96 19.65
C ASP A 106 -6.26 14.64 18.94
N VAL A 107 -5.02 14.42 18.56
CA VAL A 107 -4.60 13.20 17.85
C VAL A 107 -3.92 12.19 18.75
N GLU A 108 -4.10 10.93 18.40
CA GLU A 108 -3.44 9.78 19.03
C GLU A 108 -3.05 8.73 17.97
N LEU A 109 -2.05 7.92 18.28
CA LEU A 109 -1.76 6.71 17.51
C LEU A 109 -2.61 5.55 18.06
N ALA A 110 -3.61 5.13 17.29
CA ALA A 110 -4.57 4.11 17.69
C ALA A 110 -4.34 2.79 16.95
N ARG A 111 -4.45 1.67 17.67
CA ARG A 111 -4.48 0.34 17.07
C ARG A 111 -5.88 0.07 16.48
N GLU A 112 -5.95 -0.73 15.41
CA GLU A 112 -7.21 -1.15 14.79
C GLU A 112 -8.09 -1.89 15.82
N GLY A 113 -9.35 -1.47 15.87
CA GLY A 113 -10.40 -2.09 16.66
C GLY A 113 -11.48 -2.66 15.73
N GLU A 114 -12.75 -2.35 16.01
CA GLU A 114 -13.88 -2.83 15.20
C GLU A 114 -13.92 -2.22 13.79
N VAL A 115 -13.38 -1.02 13.62
CA VAL A 115 -13.33 -0.32 12.33
C VAL A 115 -11.98 -0.54 11.68
N SER A 116 -11.99 -1.21 10.52
CA SER A 116 -10.76 -1.48 9.77
C SER A 116 -10.06 -0.20 9.32
N HIS A 117 -8.73 -0.19 9.38
CA HIS A 117 -7.90 0.88 8.85
C HIS A 117 -7.71 0.81 7.34
N PHE A 118 -8.06 -0.27 6.67
CA PHE A 118 -8.00 -0.35 5.21
C PHE A 118 -9.04 0.56 4.56
N ASP A 119 -8.66 1.22 3.47
CA ASP A 119 -9.59 2.04 2.69
C ASP A 119 -10.60 1.18 1.94
N GLN A 120 -10.12 0.04 1.41
CA GLN A 120 -10.87 -0.88 0.57
C GLN A 120 -10.57 -2.33 0.95
N LEU A 121 -9.71 -3.04 0.22
CA LEU A 121 -9.34 -4.43 0.45
C LEU A 121 -7.95 -4.53 1.08
N PRO A 122 -7.65 -5.66 1.73
CA PRO A 122 -6.43 -5.82 2.52
C PRO A 122 -5.15 -5.95 1.69
N LEU A 123 -5.24 -6.34 0.43
CA LEU A 123 -4.08 -6.59 -0.40
C LEU A 123 -4.15 -5.80 -1.71
N SER A 124 -3.08 -5.09 -2.04
CA SER A 124 -2.92 -4.35 -3.29
C SER A 124 -1.71 -4.88 -4.05
N VAL A 125 -1.93 -5.20 -5.33
CA VAL A 125 -0.95 -5.80 -6.23
C VAL A 125 -0.79 -4.89 -7.46
N LEU A 126 0.42 -4.39 -7.66
CA LEU A 126 0.81 -3.54 -8.79
C LEU A 126 1.84 -4.28 -9.64
N THR A 127 1.85 -4.06 -10.96
CA THR A 127 2.86 -4.66 -11.84
C THR A 127 3.94 -3.66 -12.27
N THR A 128 5.11 -4.21 -12.64
CA THR A 128 6.17 -3.40 -13.27
C THR A 128 5.74 -2.88 -14.62
N ALA A 129 4.94 -3.61 -15.40
CA ALA A 129 4.44 -3.18 -16.71
C ALA A 129 3.61 -1.89 -16.59
N THR A 130 2.69 -1.83 -15.65
CA THR A 130 1.85 -0.64 -15.37
C THR A 130 2.68 0.52 -14.83
N LEU A 131 3.62 0.25 -13.92
CA LEU A 131 4.50 1.28 -13.36
C LEU A 131 5.44 1.87 -14.43
N ASP A 132 6.00 1.04 -15.32
CA ASP A 132 6.89 1.48 -16.40
C ASP A 132 6.11 2.25 -17.49
N TRP A 133 4.85 1.87 -17.76
CA TRP A 133 3.98 2.66 -18.60
C TRP A 133 3.83 4.08 -18.03
N LEU A 134 3.48 4.22 -16.77
CA LEU A 134 3.29 5.53 -16.17
C LEU A 134 4.59 6.36 -16.17
N ARG A 135 5.75 5.75 -15.97
CA ARG A 135 7.06 6.42 -16.10
C ARG A 135 7.28 7.01 -17.48
N ARG A 136 6.84 6.32 -18.53
CA ARG A 136 6.95 6.84 -19.92
C ARG A 136 5.97 7.97 -20.20
N GLU A 137 4.76 7.91 -19.63
CA GLU A 137 3.71 8.91 -19.85
C GLU A 137 3.98 10.24 -19.13
N VAL A 138 4.76 10.24 -18.05
CA VAL A 138 5.08 11.43 -17.27
C VAL A 138 6.60 11.61 -17.12
N PRO A 139 7.33 11.84 -18.22
CA PRO A 139 8.78 12.00 -18.18
C PRO A 139 9.16 13.18 -17.28
N GLY A 140 10.24 13.03 -16.52
CA GLY A 140 10.72 14.06 -15.57
C GLY A 140 9.98 14.09 -14.23
N VAL A 141 8.95 13.30 -14.05
CA VAL A 141 8.29 13.13 -12.73
C VAL A 141 8.78 11.82 -12.08
N PRO A 142 9.25 11.84 -10.85
CA PRO A 142 9.61 10.61 -10.13
C PRO A 142 8.38 9.74 -9.89
N VAL A 143 8.22 8.69 -10.70
CA VAL A 143 7.17 7.67 -10.54
C VAL A 143 7.75 6.50 -9.78
N ASP A 144 7.34 6.41 -8.54
CA ASP A 144 7.74 5.36 -7.60
C ASP A 144 6.49 4.63 -7.09
N GLU A 145 6.58 3.32 -6.89
CA GLU A 145 5.47 2.52 -6.39
C GLU A 145 4.93 2.99 -5.04
N ARG A 146 5.76 3.64 -4.21
CA ARG A 146 5.36 4.19 -2.90
C ARG A 146 4.17 5.15 -3.00
N ARG A 147 3.99 5.84 -4.13
CA ARG A 147 2.83 6.73 -4.36
C ARG A 147 1.50 5.99 -4.37
N PHE A 148 1.53 4.72 -4.77
CA PHE A 148 0.35 3.86 -4.90
C PHE A 148 0.17 2.94 -3.70
N ARG A 149 1.22 2.78 -2.88
CA ARG A 149 1.22 2.01 -1.64
C ARG A 149 0.81 0.54 -1.83
N PRO A 150 1.33 -0.16 -2.85
CA PRO A 150 1.04 -1.56 -3.04
C PRO A 150 1.66 -2.40 -1.93
N ASN A 151 1.06 -3.55 -1.64
CA ASN A 151 1.70 -4.56 -0.80
C ASN A 151 2.67 -5.42 -1.61
N ILE A 152 2.30 -5.74 -2.85
CA ILE A 152 3.09 -6.57 -3.76
C ILE A 152 3.34 -5.81 -5.06
N LEU A 153 4.60 -5.67 -5.43
CA LEU A 153 5.00 -5.29 -6.79
C LEU A 153 5.41 -6.57 -7.52
N VAL A 154 4.71 -6.88 -8.61
CA VAL A 154 4.97 -8.05 -9.43
C VAL A 154 5.79 -7.65 -10.66
N ARG A 155 6.95 -8.28 -10.83
CA ARG A 155 7.71 -8.19 -12.09
C ARG A 155 7.08 -9.11 -13.12
N THR A 156 6.53 -8.50 -14.16
CA THR A 156 5.91 -9.20 -15.28
C THR A 156 6.94 -9.57 -16.35
N PRO A 157 6.65 -10.55 -17.22
CA PRO A 157 7.48 -10.84 -18.38
C PRO A 157 7.66 -9.62 -19.29
N PRO A 158 8.79 -9.54 -20.02
CA PRO A 158 8.98 -8.48 -21.03
C PRO A 158 7.85 -8.47 -22.05
N GLY A 159 7.40 -7.27 -22.45
CA GLY A 159 6.31 -7.11 -23.42
C GLY A 159 4.91 -7.24 -22.84
N THR A 160 4.77 -7.48 -21.54
CA THR A 160 3.45 -7.44 -20.87
C THR A 160 2.83 -6.05 -21.03
N PRO A 161 1.55 -5.94 -21.46
CA PRO A 161 0.87 -4.67 -21.58
C PRO A 161 0.64 -4.03 -20.21
N PRO A 162 0.54 -2.68 -20.13
CA PRO A 162 0.11 -2.01 -18.90
C PRO A 162 -1.32 -2.41 -18.54
N PHE A 163 -1.66 -2.27 -17.27
CA PHE A 163 -2.99 -2.60 -16.71
C PHE A 163 -3.39 -4.06 -16.87
N VAL A 164 -2.41 -4.96 -17.07
CA VAL A 164 -2.66 -6.41 -17.13
C VAL A 164 -3.35 -6.93 -15.87
N GLU A 165 -3.22 -6.23 -14.76
CA GLU A 165 -3.90 -6.52 -13.49
C GLU A 165 -5.44 -6.55 -13.62
N ASP A 166 -6.01 -5.84 -14.59
CA ASP A 166 -7.45 -5.85 -14.81
C ASP A 166 -7.96 -7.20 -15.33
N GLU A 167 -7.12 -7.93 -16.05
CA GLU A 167 -7.45 -9.28 -16.51
C GLU A 167 -7.50 -10.31 -15.37
N TRP A 168 -7.02 -9.93 -14.18
CA TRP A 168 -7.02 -10.81 -13.02
C TRP A 168 -8.29 -10.69 -12.18
N ILE A 169 -9.09 -9.64 -12.42
CA ILE A 169 -10.32 -9.40 -11.65
C ILE A 169 -11.31 -10.55 -11.85
N GLY A 170 -11.82 -11.08 -10.73
CA GLY A 170 -12.66 -12.28 -10.69
C GLY A 170 -11.87 -13.60 -10.64
N CYS A 171 -10.55 -13.56 -10.76
CA CYS A 171 -9.72 -14.77 -10.71
C CYS A 171 -9.14 -15.00 -9.31
N GLU A 172 -8.97 -16.27 -8.94
CA GLU A 172 -8.07 -16.66 -7.86
C GLU A 172 -6.64 -16.78 -8.37
N ALA A 173 -5.69 -16.61 -7.45
CA ALA A 173 -4.29 -16.80 -7.74
C ALA A 173 -3.54 -17.42 -6.55
N MET A 174 -2.55 -18.22 -6.85
CA MET A 174 -1.57 -18.73 -5.91
C MET A 174 -0.36 -17.79 -5.91
N VAL A 175 0.09 -17.37 -4.73
CA VAL A 175 1.29 -16.56 -4.52
C VAL A 175 2.29 -17.37 -3.69
N GLY A 176 3.42 -17.72 -4.29
CA GLY A 176 4.32 -18.71 -3.69
C GLY A 176 3.66 -20.06 -3.58
N ASP A 177 3.94 -20.77 -2.49
CA ASP A 177 3.48 -22.17 -2.32
C ASP A 177 2.21 -22.29 -1.47
N THR A 178 1.83 -21.27 -0.70
CA THR A 178 0.82 -21.39 0.35
C THR A 178 -0.28 -20.34 0.33
N LEU A 179 0.01 -19.11 -0.11
CA LEU A 179 -0.96 -18.03 -0.11
C LEU A 179 -1.91 -18.16 -1.31
N ARG A 180 -3.22 -18.18 -1.07
CA ARG A 180 -4.24 -18.06 -2.10
C ARG A 180 -5.03 -16.76 -1.92
N ILE A 181 -5.18 -16.00 -2.99
CA ILE A 181 -5.89 -14.73 -3.03
C ILE A 181 -6.94 -14.72 -4.14
N GLU A 182 -7.93 -13.84 -4.03
CA GLU A 182 -8.90 -13.57 -5.08
C GLU A 182 -8.89 -12.08 -5.41
N PHE A 183 -8.68 -11.75 -6.68
CA PHE A 183 -8.74 -10.37 -7.17
C PHE A 183 -10.18 -9.94 -7.36
N LEU A 184 -10.61 -8.90 -6.66
CA LEU A 184 -12.01 -8.49 -6.66
C LEU A 184 -12.29 -7.26 -7.51
N ARG A 185 -11.33 -6.34 -7.60
CA ARG A 185 -11.48 -5.10 -8.38
C ARG A 185 -10.18 -4.35 -8.55
N SER A 186 -10.15 -3.43 -9.52
CA SER A 186 -9.10 -2.43 -9.64
C SER A 186 -9.24 -1.35 -8.56
N SER A 187 -8.12 -0.76 -8.15
CA SER A 187 -8.08 0.28 -7.12
C SER A 187 -8.32 1.67 -7.70
N GLU A 188 -9.35 2.36 -7.25
CA GLU A 188 -9.50 3.78 -7.54
C GLU A 188 -8.41 4.61 -6.86
N ARG A 189 -7.76 5.47 -7.66
CA ARG A 189 -6.70 6.35 -7.16
C ARG A 189 -7.28 7.71 -6.78
N CYS A 190 -6.69 8.30 -5.76
CA CYS A 190 -7.12 9.59 -5.23
C CYS A 190 -5.93 10.56 -5.13
N VAL A 191 -6.18 11.78 -4.69
CA VAL A 191 -5.17 12.85 -4.56
C VAL A 191 -3.94 12.46 -3.76
N MET A 192 -4.00 11.39 -2.96
CA MET A 192 -2.85 10.87 -2.22
C MET A 192 -1.67 10.52 -3.13
N THR A 193 -1.93 10.04 -4.35
CA THR A 193 -0.88 9.70 -5.32
C THR A 193 -0.07 10.91 -5.80
N ASN A 194 -0.66 12.10 -5.73
CA ASN A 194 -0.03 13.36 -6.12
C ASN A 194 0.80 13.98 -5.00
N GLN A 195 0.52 13.61 -3.74
CA GLN A 195 1.11 14.28 -2.59
C GLN A 195 2.63 14.08 -2.53
N ALA A 196 3.30 15.09 -2.01
CA ALA A 196 4.70 14.95 -1.62
C ALA A 196 4.81 13.92 -0.48
N GLN A 197 5.76 13.02 -0.59
CA GLN A 197 6.02 12.01 0.42
C GLN A 197 7.52 11.70 0.47
N GLN A 198 8.12 11.88 1.63
CA GLN A 198 9.57 11.69 1.81
C GLN A 198 10.37 12.45 0.72
N ASP A 199 11.14 11.74 -0.10
CA ASP A 199 11.94 12.25 -1.22
C ASP A 199 11.15 12.47 -2.52
N LEU A 200 9.88 12.13 -2.57
CA LEU A 200 9.04 12.27 -3.76
C LEU A 200 8.29 13.60 -3.75
N PRO A 201 8.50 14.49 -4.73
CA PRO A 201 7.83 15.79 -4.78
C PRO A 201 6.33 15.64 -5.13
N HIS A 202 5.54 16.65 -4.78
CA HIS A 202 4.16 16.76 -5.24
C HIS A 202 4.08 16.81 -6.77
N SER A 203 3.19 16.03 -7.38
CA SER A 203 2.94 16.07 -8.81
C SER A 203 1.49 15.74 -9.16
N PRO A 204 0.70 16.72 -9.67
CA PRO A 204 -0.66 16.48 -10.13
C PRO A 204 -0.73 15.70 -11.46
N LEU A 205 0.41 15.55 -12.15
CA LEU A 205 0.47 14.83 -13.44
C LEU A 205 0.20 13.34 -13.26
N ILE A 206 0.60 12.76 -12.13
CA ILE A 206 0.42 11.33 -11.85
C ILE A 206 -1.07 10.95 -11.96
N LEU A 207 -1.90 11.52 -11.10
CA LEU A 207 -3.32 11.19 -11.07
C LEU A 207 -4.04 11.59 -12.36
N ARG A 208 -3.68 12.74 -12.95
CA ARG A 208 -4.25 13.21 -14.22
C ARG A 208 -3.99 12.22 -15.36
N THR A 209 -2.79 11.67 -15.44
CA THR A 209 -2.43 10.69 -16.46
C THR A 209 -3.20 9.39 -16.28
N ILE A 210 -3.26 8.87 -15.05
CA ILE A 210 -4.04 7.67 -14.75
C ILE A 210 -5.53 7.88 -15.06
N ALA A 211 -6.11 9.03 -14.68
CA ALA A 211 -7.50 9.33 -14.93
C ALA A 211 -7.85 9.36 -16.44
N ARG A 212 -6.96 9.94 -17.25
CA ARG A 212 -7.16 10.03 -18.71
C ARG A 212 -7.03 8.69 -19.42
N ALA A 213 -6.09 7.86 -18.99
CA ALA A 213 -5.77 6.62 -19.68
C ALA A 213 -6.57 5.43 -19.17
N HIS A 214 -6.99 5.46 -17.90
CA HIS A 214 -7.52 4.27 -17.24
C HIS A 214 -8.56 4.59 -16.16
N ASP A 215 -9.47 5.51 -16.39
CA ASP A 215 -10.60 5.84 -15.52
C ASP A 215 -10.21 6.00 -14.03
N ASN A 216 -9.05 6.60 -13.78
CA ASN A 216 -8.53 6.81 -12.43
C ASN A 216 -8.23 5.50 -11.64
N ARG A 217 -8.01 4.38 -12.31
CA ARG A 217 -7.72 3.08 -11.70
C ARG A 217 -6.27 2.67 -11.92
N LEU A 218 -5.72 2.00 -10.94
CA LEU A 218 -4.38 1.43 -11.01
C LEU A 218 -4.29 0.34 -9.94
N ASP A 219 -3.51 -0.71 -10.19
CA ASP A 219 -3.36 -1.88 -9.33
C ASP A 219 -4.65 -2.69 -9.10
N ALA A 220 -4.50 -3.97 -8.79
CA ALA A 220 -5.58 -4.87 -8.43
C ALA A 220 -5.66 -5.06 -6.92
N LEU A 221 -6.87 -5.07 -6.40
CA LEU A 221 -7.15 -5.32 -4.99
C LEU A 221 -7.68 -6.75 -4.81
N ALA A 222 -7.15 -7.42 -3.79
CA ALA A 222 -7.48 -8.81 -3.50
C ALA A 222 -7.89 -9.02 -2.04
N ARG A 223 -8.69 -10.07 -1.81
CA ARG A 223 -8.92 -10.67 -0.49
C ARG A 223 -8.08 -11.93 -0.33
N ILE A 224 -7.87 -12.33 0.91
CA ILE A 224 -7.19 -13.56 1.26
C ILE A 224 -8.21 -14.70 1.21
N VAL A 225 -7.88 -15.79 0.50
CA VAL A 225 -8.66 -17.03 0.45
C VAL A 225 -8.04 -18.06 1.38
N THR A 226 -6.73 -18.23 1.31
CA THR A 226 -5.97 -19.09 2.22
C THR A 226 -4.74 -18.36 2.70
N PRO A 227 -4.54 -18.20 4.01
CA PRO A 227 -3.34 -17.61 4.60
C PRO A 227 -2.05 -18.34 4.20
N GLY A 228 -0.93 -17.64 4.25
CA GLY A 228 0.36 -18.19 3.89
C GLY A 228 1.53 -17.29 4.20
N THR A 229 2.70 -17.63 3.70
CA THR A 229 3.90 -16.80 3.77
C THR A 229 4.42 -16.55 2.37
N ILE A 230 4.72 -15.30 2.04
CA ILE A 230 5.24 -14.90 0.74
C ILE A 230 6.64 -14.29 0.85
N ARG A 231 7.42 -14.42 -0.20
CA ARG A 231 8.80 -13.93 -0.31
C ARG A 231 9.04 -13.23 -1.63
N VAL A 232 9.97 -12.29 -1.63
CA VAL A 232 10.52 -11.76 -2.88
C VAL A 232 11.08 -12.92 -3.71
N GLY A 233 10.71 -12.97 -4.99
CA GLY A 233 11.04 -14.07 -5.90
C GLY A 233 9.95 -15.14 -6.04
N ASP A 234 8.95 -15.18 -5.17
CA ASP A 234 7.82 -16.10 -5.29
C ASP A 234 7.02 -15.83 -6.57
N ARG A 235 6.49 -16.88 -7.15
CA ARG A 235 5.67 -16.79 -8.37
C ARG A 235 4.25 -16.37 -8.02
N LEU A 236 3.66 -15.57 -8.90
CA LEU A 236 2.22 -15.35 -8.96
C LEU A 236 1.65 -16.17 -10.12
N VAL A 237 0.73 -17.07 -9.80
CA VAL A 237 0.07 -17.97 -10.75
C VAL A 237 -1.43 -17.80 -10.61
N ARG A 238 -2.08 -17.26 -11.65
CA ARG A 238 -3.54 -17.11 -11.65
C ARG A 238 -4.24 -18.35 -12.21
N ASP A 239 -5.40 -18.63 -11.68
CA ASP A 239 -6.30 -19.64 -12.25
C ASP A 239 -7.08 -18.97 -13.41
N ARG A 240 -6.92 -19.47 -14.64
CA ARG A 240 -7.81 -19.05 -15.75
C ARG A 240 -9.16 -19.71 -15.56
N GLU A 241 -10.24 -18.91 -15.61
CA GLU A 241 -11.57 -19.46 -15.76
C GLU A 241 -11.63 -20.43 -16.95
N ARG A 242 -12.43 -21.48 -16.81
CA ARG A 242 -12.68 -22.44 -17.90
C ARG A 242 -13.63 -21.86 -18.93
#